data_9742d9e24c8d9fa1db362228362eaa9b
#
_entry.id   9742d9e24c8d9fa1db362228362eaa9b
#
_cell.length_a   1.000
_cell.length_b   1.000
_cell.length_c   1.000
_cell.angle_alpha   90.00
_cell.angle_beta   90.00
_cell.angle_gamma   90.00
#
_symmetry.space_group_name_H-M   'P 1'
#
loop_
_entity.id
_entity.type
_entity.pdbx_description
1 polymer ?
#
loop_
_entity_poly.entity_id
_entity_poly.type
_entity_poly.pdbx_seq_one_letter_code
_entity_poly.pdbx_strand_id
1 'polypeptide(L)'
;MDATNVPIAREFDLHSFAPRDVASVVEEYVNAAVLAGIREVRIVHGRGRGVQRGIVQAALERHPLVERFWDDAESHLGATVAVLKV
;
A
#
# COMPACT_ATOMS: atom_id res chain seq x y z
N MET A 1 6.94 17.11 22.26
CA MET A 1 6.72 16.14 21.20
C MET A 1 6.94 16.79 19.84
N ASP A 2 7.57 16.08 18.99
CA ASP A 2 7.88 16.57 17.66
C ASP A 2 6.62 16.53 16.77
N ALA A 3 6.25 17.68 16.20
CA ALA A 3 5.08 17.76 15.32
C ALA A 3 5.25 16.96 14.03
N THR A 4 6.49 16.61 13.68
CA THR A 4 6.75 15.82 12.48
C THR A 4 6.57 14.32 12.72
N ASN A 5 6.37 13.91 13.97
CA ASN A 5 6.25 12.52 14.31
C ASN A 5 4.81 12.02 14.10
N VAL A 6 4.41 11.94 12.84
CA VAL A 6 3.08 11.48 12.46
C VAL A 6 3.10 9.97 12.32
N PRO A 7 2.23 9.25 13.02
CA PRO A 7 2.20 7.79 12.91
C PRO A 7 1.82 7.36 11.48
N ILE A 8 2.45 6.28 11.02
CA ILE A 8 2.10 5.68 9.74
C ILE A 8 0.81 4.89 9.94
N ALA A 9 -0.19 5.17 9.11
CA ALA A 9 -1.46 4.46 9.17
C ALA A 9 -1.33 3.07 8.56
N ARG A 10 -2.15 2.14 9.07
CA ARG A 10 -2.20 0.78 8.53
C ARG A 10 -3.01 0.70 7.24
N GLU A 11 -3.71 1.75 6.90
CA GLU A 11 -4.48 1.85 5.67
C GLU A 11 -4.04 3.10 4.91
N PHE A 12 -3.88 2.95 3.61
CA PHE A 12 -3.40 4.02 2.76
C PHE A 12 -4.29 4.14 1.52
N ASP A 13 -4.91 5.31 1.34
CA ASP A 13 -5.82 5.57 0.23
C ASP A 13 -5.09 6.31 -0.88
N LEU A 14 -5.15 5.76 -2.08
CA LEU A 14 -4.42 6.28 -3.23
C LEU A 14 -5.25 7.20 -4.13
N HIS A 15 -6.50 7.51 -3.75
CA HIS A 15 -7.39 8.22 -4.68
C HIS A 15 -6.87 9.59 -5.14
N SER A 16 -6.03 10.24 -4.33
CA SER A 16 -5.52 11.56 -4.67
C SER A 16 -4.21 11.53 -5.49
N PHE A 17 -3.69 10.36 -5.79
CA PHE A 17 -2.44 10.23 -6.53
C PHE A 17 -2.69 9.90 -8.00
N ALA A 18 -1.89 10.49 -8.89
CA ALA A 18 -1.96 10.16 -10.30
C ALA A 18 -1.41 8.75 -10.54
N PRO A 19 -1.93 8.02 -11.53
CA PRO A 19 -1.46 6.65 -11.79
C PRO A 19 0.06 6.55 -11.96
N ARG A 20 0.69 7.55 -12.58
CA ARG A 20 2.15 7.54 -12.79
C ARG A 20 2.95 7.61 -11.49
N ASP A 21 2.33 8.09 -10.41
CA ASP A 21 3.00 8.23 -9.12
C ASP A 21 2.74 7.06 -8.17
N VAL A 22 1.78 6.21 -8.49
CA VAL A 22 1.31 5.17 -7.57
C VAL A 22 2.42 4.19 -7.21
N ALA A 23 3.21 3.74 -8.18
CA ALA A 23 4.26 2.76 -7.89
C ALA A 23 5.26 3.27 -6.87
N SER A 24 5.76 4.51 -7.04
CA SER A 24 6.73 5.08 -6.11
C SER A 24 6.12 5.39 -4.75
N VAL A 25 4.86 5.82 -4.74
CA VAL A 25 4.14 6.11 -3.49
C VAL A 25 3.97 4.82 -2.68
N VAL A 26 3.58 3.72 -3.33
CA VAL A 26 3.43 2.43 -2.67
C VAL A 26 4.77 1.97 -2.10
N GLU A 27 5.85 2.09 -2.87
CA GLU A 27 7.17 1.71 -2.42
C GLU A 27 7.57 2.48 -1.16
N GLU A 28 7.39 3.79 -1.16
CA GLU A 28 7.70 4.62 -0.01
C GLU A 28 6.83 4.29 1.19
N TYR A 29 5.54 4.05 0.96
CA TYR A 29 4.64 3.68 2.04
C TYR A 29 5.05 2.36 2.70
N VAL A 30 5.38 1.35 1.90
CA VAL A 30 5.83 0.06 2.43
C VAL A 30 7.11 0.24 3.25
N ASN A 31 8.07 1.01 2.74
CA ASN A 31 9.31 1.26 3.48
C ASN A 31 9.03 1.93 4.82
N ALA A 32 8.16 2.93 4.84
CA ALA A 32 7.80 3.63 6.07
C ALA A 32 7.08 2.71 7.06
N ALA A 33 6.19 1.85 6.56
CA ALA A 33 5.44 0.92 7.38
C ALA A 33 6.38 -0.11 8.04
N VAL A 34 7.35 -0.62 7.29
CA VAL A 34 8.34 -1.55 7.83
C VAL A 34 9.15 -0.87 8.94
N LEU A 35 9.60 0.36 8.71
CA LEU A 35 10.33 1.11 9.72
C LEU A 35 9.51 1.36 10.98
N ALA A 36 8.19 1.47 10.82
CA ALA A 36 7.29 1.66 11.95
C ALA A 36 6.90 0.34 12.63
N GLY A 37 7.38 -0.79 12.13
CA GLY A 37 7.07 -2.10 12.69
C GLY A 37 5.67 -2.61 12.36
N ILE A 38 5.04 -2.06 11.33
CA ILE A 38 3.70 -2.47 10.91
C ILE A 38 3.83 -3.67 9.98
N ARG A 39 3.24 -4.79 10.38
CA ARG A 39 3.36 -6.01 9.59
C ARG A 39 2.32 -6.12 8.49
N GLU A 40 1.12 -5.61 8.70
CA GLU A 40 0.06 -5.75 7.71
C GLU A 40 -0.53 -4.39 7.37
N VAL A 41 -0.65 -4.12 6.08
CA VAL A 41 -1.20 -2.85 5.60
C VAL A 41 -2.29 -3.12 4.58
N ARG A 42 -3.20 -2.15 4.42
CA ARG A 42 -4.29 -2.20 3.47
C ARG A 42 -4.17 -0.97 2.57
N ILE A 43 -4.05 -1.20 1.27
CA ILE A 43 -3.88 -0.13 0.29
C ILE A 43 -5.16 -0.03 -0.53
N VAL A 44 -5.84 1.10 -0.41
CA VAL A 44 -7.11 1.35 -1.09
C VAL A 44 -6.81 2.02 -2.43
N HIS A 45 -7.04 1.32 -3.52
CA HIS A 45 -6.78 1.82 -4.88
C HIS A 45 -8.05 2.07 -5.68
N GLY A 46 -9.18 1.68 -5.12
CA GLY A 46 -10.45 1.79 -5.81
C GLY A 46 -10.66 0.66 -6.81
N ARG A 47 -11.91 0.48 -7.20
CA ARG A 47 -12.29 -0.60 -8.13
C ARG A 47 -11.99 -0.20 -9.57
N GLY A 48 -12.58 0.89 -10.03
CA GLY A 48 -12.37 1.44 -11.35
C GLY A 48 -12.22 0.38 -12.45
N ARG A 49 -11.25 0.59 -13.33
CA ARG A 49 -10.93 -0.36 -14.40
C ARG A 49 -9.79 -1.31 -14.00
N GLY A 50 -9.38 -1.28 -12.74
CA GLY A 50 -8.29 -2.11 -12.27
C GLY A 50 -6.89 -1.59 -12.61
N VAL A 51 -6.77 -0.38 -13.17
CA VAL A 51 -5.48 0.18 -13.53
C VAL A 51 -4.61 0.38 -12.30
N GLN A 52 -5.13 1.07 -11.28
CA GLN A 52 -4.36 1.31 -10.07
C GLN A 52 -4.12 0.03 -9.28
N ARG A 53 -5.10 -0.86 -9.24
CA ARG A 53 -4.92 -2.17 -8.62
C ARG A 53 -3.74 -2.91 -9.25
N GLY A 54 -3.65 -2.92 -10.57
CA GLY A 54 -2.54 -3.56 -11.28
C GLY A 54 -1.20 -2.93 -10.95
N ILE A 55 -1.14 -1.61 -10.90
CA ILE A 55 0.10 -0.90 -10.57
C ILE A 55 0.52 -1.20 -9.13
N VAL A 56 -0.43 -1.18 -8.20
CA VAL A 56 -0.16 -1.47 -6.79
C VAL A 56 0.39 -2.88 -6.64
N GLN A 57 -0.29 -3.87 -7.23
CA GLN A 57 0.12 -5.26 -7.06
C GLN A 57 1.44 -5.54 -7.75
N ALA A 58 1.72 -4.91 -8.89
CA ALA A 58 3.03 -5.02 -9.52
C ALA A 58 4.13 -4.43 -8.64
N ALA A 59 3.86 -3.29 -8.00
CA ALA A 59 4.83 -2.67 -7.10
C ALA A 59 5.09 -3.54 -5.87
N LEU A 60 4.05 -4.14 -5.30
CA LEU A 60 4.18 -5.04 -4.16
C LEU A 60 4.96 -6.31 -4.54
N GLU A 61 4.70 -6.83 -5.74
CA GLU A 61 5.38 -8.03 -6.22
C GLU A 61 6.89 -7.83 -6.33
N ARG A 62 7.31 -6.63 -6.71
CA ARG A 62 8.73 -6.29 -6.86
C ARG A 62 9.40 -5.92 -5.55
N HIS A 63 8.63 -5.61 -4.51
CA HIS A 63 9.19 -5.02 -3.29
C HIS A 63 9.80 -6.11 -2.41
N PRO A 64 11.10 -6.01 -2.07
CA PRO A 64 11.77 -7.07 -1.30
C PRO A 64 11.25 -7.22 0.11
N LEU A 65 10.58 -6.21 0.66
CA LEU A 65 10.05 -6.26 2.03
C LEU A 65 8.59 -6.69 2.10
N VAL A 66 7.97 -7.01 0.96
CA VAL A 66 6.61 -7.55 0.93
C VAL A 66 6.70 -9.07 0.89
N GLU A 67 6.10 -9.70 1.91
CA GLU A 67 6.09 -11.15 2.02
C GLU A 67 5.04 -11.77 1.08
N ARG A 68 3.82 -11.21 1.12
CA ARG A 68 2.72 -11.65 0.26
C ARG A 68 1.64 -10.58 0.25
N PHE A 69 0.74 -10.66 -0.70
CA PHE A 69 -0.41 -9.75 -0.78
C PHE A 69 -1.59 -10.45 -1.43
N TRP A 70 -2.79 -9.90 -1.22
CA TRP A 70 -4.01 -10.43 -1.82
C TRP A 70 -5.07 -9.34 -1.89
N ASP A 71 -6.09 -9.57 -2.73
CA ASP A 71 -7.25 -8.68 -2.79
C ASP A 71 -8.02 -8.76 -1.50
N ASP A 72 -8.41 -7.61 -0.96
CA ASP A 72 -9.26 -7.56 0.21
C ASP A 72 -10.68 -7.98 -0.19
N ALA A 73 -11.15 -9.09 0.35
CA ALA A 73 -12.43 -9.65 -0.01
C ALA A 73 -13.60 -8.71 0.27
N GLU A 74 -13.49 -7.89 1.31
CA GLU A 74 -14.56 -6.97 1.68
C GLU A 74 -14.61 -5.71 0.81
N SER A 75 -13.57 -5.45 0.05
CA SER A 75 -13.47 -4.24 -0.76
C SER A 75 -14.02 -4.42 -2.18
N HIS A 76 -14.41 -5.63 -2.56
CA HIS A 76 -14.82 -5.94 -3.93
C HIS A 76 -13.76 -5.50 -4.95
N LEU A 77 -12.50 -5.84 -4.70
CA LEU A 77 -11.34 -5.50 -5.52
C LEU A 77 -10.94 -4.01 -5.44
N GLY A 78 -11.45 -3.29 -4.45
CA GLY A 78 -11.09 -1.88 -4.26
C GLY A 78 -9.88 -1.67 -3.37
N ALA A 79 -9.33 -2.72 -2.76
CA ALA A 79 -8.16 -2.63 -1.91
C ALA A 79 -7.34 -3.91 -1.95
N THR A 80 -6.05 -3.77 -1.64
CA THR A 80 -5.10 -4.89 -1.55
C THR A 80 -4.51 -4.90 -0.14
N VAL A 81 -4.47 -6.08 0.47
CA VAL A 81 -3.80 -6.28 1.75
C VAL A 81 -2.39 -6.81 1.49
N ALA A 82 -1.41 -6.29 2.19
CA ALA A 82 -0.03 -6.75 2.06
C ALA A 82 0.55 -7.07 3.43
N VAL A 83 1.28 -8.17 3.51
CA VAL A 83 2.03 -8.56 4.71
C VAL A 83 3.49 -8.27 4.47
N LEU A 84 4.09 -7.56 5.41
CA LEU A 84 5.45 -7.04 5.30
C LEU A 84 6.41 -7.85 6.15
N LYS A 85 7.69 -7.85 5.75
CA LYS A 85 8.76 -8.53 6.48
C LYS A 85 9.30 -7.59 7.56
N VAL A 86 8.72 -7.70 8.73
CA VAL A 86 9.17 -6.89 9.89
C VAL A 86 9.68 -7.76 11.01
#